data_7cc76878deeef1a30e5e08f0d3f12b3f
#
_entry.id   7cc76878deeef1a30e5e08f0d3f12b3f
#
_cell.length_a   1.000
_cell.length_b   1.000
_cell.length_c   1.000
_cell.angle_alpha   90.00
_cell.angle_beta   90.00
_cell.angle_gamma   90.00
#
_symmetry.space_group_name_H-M   'P 1'
#
loop_
_entity.id
_entity.type
_entity.pdbx_description
1 polymer ?
#
loop_
_entity_poly.entity_id
_entity_poly.type
_entity_poly.pdbx_seq_one_letter_code
_entity_poly.pdbx_strand_id
1 'polypeptide(L)'
;MIYLDTSSLTKAYVSESGSDEVRQLLERTSESIYISSLSLVEFRCALARRTRALTLTDAESQRIWASFEGDVDDGVFDVLPVDNDDHINARRLIDAVAPLPLKALDALHLAIVRRARALLGTSFVTSDAQQAAAASALGISTQTIALKI
;
A
#
# COMPACT_ATOMS: atom_id res chain seq x y z
N MET A 1 -7.45 -9.92 8.20
CA MET A 1 -6.18 -9.64 7.50
C MET A 1 -6.06 -8.15 7.19
N ILE A 2 -4.84 -7.66 7.04
CA ILE A 2 -4.54 -6.28 6.70
C ILE A 2 -3.96 -6.25 5.29
N TYR A 3 -4.46 -5.37 4.42
CA TYR A 3 -3.82 -5.03 3.15
C TYR A 3 -3.17 -3.66 3.27
N LEU A 4 -1.87 -3.61 3.05
CA LEU A 4 -1.06 -2.40 3.15
C LEU A 4 -0.79 -1.85 1.74
N ASP A 5 -1.21 -0.62 1.49
CA ASP A 5 -0.88 0.04 0.23
C ASP A 5 0.59 0.50 0.20
N THR A 6 1.07 0.89 -0.96
CA THR A 6 2.48 1.31 -1.13
C THR A 6 2.82 2.58 -0.36
N SER A 7 1.86 3.49 -0.12
CA SER A 7 2.10 4.71 0.66
C SER A 7 2.41 4.39 2.12
N SER A 8 1.68 3.45 2.70
CA SER A 8 1.91 2.96 4.06
C SER A 8 3.09 2.01 4.14
N LEU A 9 3.27 1.12 3.15
CA LEU A 9 4.46 0.27 3.05
C LEU A 9 5.75 1.09 3.06
N THR A 10 5.81 2.19 2.30
CA THR A 10 6.97 3.07 2.28
C THR A 10 7.31 3.60 3.66
N LYS A 11 6.31 3.96 4.47
CA LYS A 11 6.51 4.47 5.83
C LYS A 11 7.04 3.43 6.82
N ALA A 12 6.85 2.14 6.55
CA ALA A 12 7.45 1.09 7.37
C ALA A 12 8.99 1.13 7.30
N TYR A 13 9.54 1.44 6.13
CA TYR A 13 10.98 1.37 5.85
C TYR A 13 11.68 2.74 5.78
N VAL A 14 10.97 3.78 5.35
CA VAL A 14 11.53 5.14 5.22
C VAL A 14 10.91 6.01 6.29
N SER A 15 11.77 6.64 7.12
CA SER A 15 11.30 7.49 8.20
C SER A 15 10.75 8.81 7.66
N GLU A 16 9.46 9.00 7.86
CA GLU A 16 8.70 10.21 7.49
C GLU A 16 7.48 10.36 8.42
N SER A 17 6.69 11.41 8.24
CA SER A 17 5.48 11.60 9.06
C SER A 17 4.53 10.41 8.93
N GLY A 18 4.10 9.83 10.06
CA GLY A 18 3.23 8.65 10.14
C GLY A 18 3.97 7.30 10.14
N SER A 19 5.31 7.28 10.10
CA SER A 19 6.09 6.05 10.10
C SER A 19 5.95 5.26 11.41
N ASP A 20 5.92 5.96 12.54
CA ASP A 20 5.79 5.31 13.85
C ASP A 20 4.44 4.62 14.00
N GLU A 21 3.37 5.22 13.49
CA GLU A 21 2.03 4.66 13.48
C GLU A 21 1.95 3.38 12.63
N VAL A 22 2.57 3.39 11.45
CA VAL A 22 2.64 2.19 10.60
C VAL A 22 3.43 1.09 11.28
N ARG A 23 4.63 1.39 11.79
CA ARG A 23 5.48 0.40 12.48
C ARG A 23 4.78 -0.20 13.68
N GLN A 24 4.14 0.62 14.52
CA GLN A 24 3.36 0.14 15.66
C GLN A 24 2.18 -0.75 15.24
N LEU A 25 1.51 -0.43 14.13
CA LEU A 25 0.46 -1.29 13.58
C LEU A 25 1.03 -2.65 13.19
N LEU A 26 2.15 -2.69 12.45
CA LEU A 26 2.79 -3.92 12.01
C LEU A 26 3.31 -4.76 13.18
N GLU A 27 3.88 -4.12 14.20
CA GLU A 27 4.40 -4.81 15.41
C GLU A 27 3.30 -5.40 16.28
N ARG A 28 2.13 -4.76 16.34
CA ARG A 28 1.03 -5.16 17.24
C ARG A 28 0.02 -6.10 16.58
N THR A 29 -0.01 -6.16 15.27
CA THR A 29 -0.98 -7.02 14.59
C THR A 29 -0.60 -8.48 14.70
N SER A 30 -1.60 -9.31 14.98
CA SER A 30 -1.50 -10.77 14.85
C SER A 30 -2.10 -11.26 13.51
N GLU A 31 -2.57 -10.33 12.68
CA GLU A 31 -3.17 -10.64 11.41
C GLU A 31 -2.11 -10.76 10.31
N SER A 32 -2.38 -11.59 9.30
CA SER A 32 -1.56 -11.64 8.09
C SER A 32 -1.57 -10.29 7.37
N ILE A 33 -0.40 -9.86 6.92
CA ILE A 33 -0.20 -8.60 6.23
C ILE A 33 0.00 -8.89 4.74
N TYR A 34 -0.85 -8.30 3.93
CA TYR A 34 -0.85 -8.46 2.48
C TYR A 34 -0.39 -7.18 1.79
N ILE A 35 0.40 -7.34 0.76
CA ILE A 35 0.74 -6.31 -0.23
C ILE A 35 0.42 -6.85 -1.62
N SER A 36 0.46 -6.03 -2.65
CA SER A 36 0.35 -6.53 -4.02
C SER A 36 1.70 -6.63 -4.71
N SER A 37 1.78 -7.43 -5.77
CA SER A 37 2.94 -7.42 -6.66
C SER A 37 3.19 -6.03 -7.29
N LEU A 38 2.14 -5.18 -7.38
CA LEU A 38 2.25 -3.78 -7.75
C LEU A 38 3.13 -2.99 -6.76
N SER A 39 2.96 -3.26 -5.46
CA SER A 39 3.73 -2.59 -4.40
C SER A 39 5.24 -2.80 -4.52
N LEU A 40 5.69 -3.93 -5.06
CA LEU A 40 7.11 -4.21 -5.31
C LEU A 40 7.71 -3.17 -6.27
N VAL A 41 6.99 -2.90 -7.37
CA VAL A 41 7.42 -1.93 -8.38
C VAL A 41 7.31 -0.50 -7.85
N GLU A 42 6.19 -0.16 -7.23
CA GLU A 42 5.95 1.19 -6.72
C GLU A 42 6.92 1.57 -5.59
N PHE A 43 7.21 0.63 -4.68
CA PHE A 43 8.16 0.89 -3.60
C PHE A 43 9.58 1.11 -4.16
N ARG A 44 10.00 0.29 -5.13
CA ARG A 44 11.28 0.51 -5.82
C ARG A 44 11.32 1.88 -6.52
N CYS A 45 10.23 2.28 -7.19
CA CYS A 45 10.08 3.61 -7.78
C CYS A 45 10.14 4.73 -6.73
N ALA A 46 9.53 4.53 -5.55
CA ALA A 46 9.57 5.50 -4.46
C ALA A 46 10.99 5.70 -3.94
N LEU A 47 11.76 4.64 -3.76
CA LEU A 47 13.18 4.73 -3.36
C LEU A 47 14.02 5.44 -4.43
N ALA A 48 13.88 5.05 -5.69
CA ALA A 48 14.60 5.67 -6.80
C ALA A 48 14.29 7.17 -6.94
N ARG A 49 13.04 7.58 -6.70
CA ARG A 49 12.64 8.99 -6.69
C ARG A 49 13.33 9.76 -5.57
N ARG A 50 13.42 9.19 -4.36
CA ARG A 50 14.09 9.80 -3.21
C ARG A 50 15.60 9.94 -3.44
N THR A 51 16.22 8.95 -4.07
CA THR A 51 17.65 9.03 -4.43
C THR A 51 17.90 10.15 -5.43
N ARG A 52 17.06 10.27 -6.47
CA ARG A 52 17.18 11.39 -7.43
C ARG A 52 16.93 12.76 -6.79
N ALA A 53 16.07 12.83 -5.77
CA ALA A 53 15.81 14.04 -4.99
C ALA A 53 16.86 14.31 -3.90
N LEU A 54 17.91 13.48 -3.80
CA LEU A 54 18.97 13.56 -2.81
C LEU A 54 18.49 13.50 -1.34
N THR A 55 17.32 12.90 -1.12
CA THR A 55 16.79 12.64 0.23
C THR A 55 17.17 11.26 0.76
N LEU A 56 17.72 10.40 -0.09
CA LEU A 56 18.39 9.16 0.24
C LEU A 56 19.66 9.03 -0.60
N THR A 57 20.69 8.45 -0.03
CA THR A 57 21.88 8.01 -0.78
C THR A 57 21.58 6.68 -1.51
N ASP A 58 22.36 6.34 -2.51
CA ASP A 58 22.27 5.03 -3.19
C ASP A 58 22.47 3.88 -2.20
N ALA A 59 23.41 3.99 -1.28
CA ALA A 59 23.68 2.97 -0.27
C ALA A 59 22.51 2.78 0.70
N GLU A 60 21.84 3.86 1.12
CA GLU A 60 20.62 3.78 1.94
C GLU A 60 19.48 3.15 1.18
N SER A 61 19.26 3.56 -0.07
CA SER A 61 18.22 2.99 -0.93
C SER A 61 18.42 1.47 -1.13
N GLN A 62 19.65 1.02 -1.34
CA GLN A 62 19.97 -0.39 -1.48
C GLN A 62 19.74 -1.18 -0.18
N ARG A 63 20.14 -0.63 0.98
CA ARG A 63 19.91 -1.28 2.28
C ARG A 63 18.42 -1.40 2.60
N ILE A 64 17.64 -0.35 2.35
CA ILE A 64 16.19 -0.36 2.55
C ILE A 64 15.54 -1.41 1.66
N TRP A 65 15.94 -1.47 0.38
CA TRP A 65 15.41 -2.46 -0.54
C TRP A 65 15.74 -3.88 -0.11
N ALA A 66 16.99 -4.15 0.28
CA ALA A 66 17.41 -5.48 0.75
C ALA A 66 16.68 -5.91 2.04
N SER A 67 16.41 -4.97 2.95
CA SER A 67 15.60 -5.27 4.14
C SER A 67 14.17 -5.64 3.76
N PHE A 68 13.55 -4.93 2.84
CA PHE A 68 12.21 -5.23 2.36
C PHE A 68 12.13 -6.59 1.64
N GLU A 69 13.12 -6.89 0.75
CA GLU A 69 13.18 -8.21 0.09
C GLU A 69 13.33 -9.33 1.11
N GLY A 70 14.17 -9.14 2.13
CA GLY A 70 14.30 -10.10 3.23
C GLY A 70 12.99 -10.34 3.96
N ASP A 71 12.24 -9.29 4.28
CA ASP A 71 10.93 -9.42 4.94
C ASP A 71 9.89 -10.14 4.06
N VAL A 72 9.95 -9.95 2.73
CA VAL A 72 9.10 -10.70 1.78
C VAL A 72 9.50 -12.18 1.75
N ASP A 73 10.79 -12.47 1.68
CA ASP A 73 11.32 -13.84 1.64
C ASP A 73 11.04 -14.60 2.96
N ASP A 74 11.08 -13.89 4.08
CA ASP A 74 10.78 -14.42 5.42
C ASP A 74 9.26 -14.55 5.69
N GLY A 75 8.41 -14.13 4.74
CA GLY A 75 6.96 -14.24 4.84
C GLY A 75 6.31 -13.24 5.79
N VAL A 76 6.96 -12.09 6.06
CA VAL A 76 6.35 -10.98 6.80
C VAL A 76 5.18 -10.41 6.01
N PHE A 77 5.28 -10.42 4.68
CA PHE A 77 4.24 -10.00 3.76
C PHE A 77 3.82 -11.14 2.82
N ASP A 78 2.52 -11.35 2.74
CA ASP A 78 1.93 -12.16 1.67
C ASP A 78 1.72 -11.30 0.42
N VAL A 79 2.31 -11.67 -0.71
CA VAL A 79 2.24 -10.90 -1.96
C VAL A 79 1.09 -11.39 -2.84
N LEU A 80 0.06 -10.58 -3.00
CA LEU A 80 -1.07 -10.85 -3.89
C LEU A 80 -0.72 -10.47 -5.34
N PRO A 81 -0.88 -11.37 -6.30
CA PRO A 81 -0.66 -11.04 -7.70
C PRO A 81 -1.74 -10.09 -8.21
N VAL A 82 -1.38 -9.20 -9.12
CA VAL A 82 -2.33 -8.43 -9.94
C VAL A 82 -2.75 -9.30 -11.13
N ASP A 83 -4.03 -9.42 -11.38
CA ASP A 83 -4.56 -10.19 -12.48
C ASP A 83 -5.38 -9.32 -13.48
N ASN A 84 -5.86 -9.95 -14.57
CA ASN A 84 -6.64 -9.24 -15.58
C ASN A 84 -7.98 -8.74 -15.04
N ASP A 85 -8.60 -9.46 -14.12
CA ASP A 85 -9.88 -9.07 -13.52
C ASP A 85 -9.70 -7.84 -12.62
N ASP A 86 -8.53 -7.69 -11.96
CA ASP A 86 -8.21 -6.48 -11.21
C ASP A 86 -8.15 -5.25 -12.11
N HIS A 87 -7.59 -5.36 -13.33
CA HIS A 87 -7.58 -4.27 -14.30
C HIS A 87 -8.99 -3.90 -14.79
N ILE A 88 -9.83 -4.90 -15.06
CA ILE A 88 -11.22 -4.69 -15.48
C ILE A 88 -12.01 -4.03 -14.34
N ASN A 89 -11.83 -4.47 -13.11
CA ASN A 89 -12.51 -3.94 -11.95
C ASN A 89 -12.02 -2.54 -11.60
N ALA A 90 -10.71 -2.28 -11.63
CA ALA A 90 -10.14 -0.96 -11.37
C ALA A 90 -10.77 0.12 -12.25
N ARG A 91 -10.93 -0.15 -13.55
CA ARG A 91 -11.62 0.76 -14.48
C ARG A 91 -13.04 1.10 -14.00
N ARG A 92 -13.80 0.10 -13.56
CA ARG A 92 -15.17 0.30 -13.04
C ARG A 92 -15.20 1.09 -11.73
N LEU A 93 -14.17 0.94 -10.89
CA LEU A 93 -14.09 1.67 -9.63
C LEU A 93 -13.86 3.16 -9.84
N ILE A 94 -13.10 3.55 -10.88
CA ILE A 94 -12.89 4.96 -11.23
C ILE A 94 -14.23 5.65 -11.50
N ASP A 95 -15.10 5.00 -12.27
CA ASP A 95 -16.43 5.53 -12.57
C ASP A 95 -17.35 5.51 -11.34
N ALA A 96 -17.26 4.46 -10.52
CA ALA A 96 -18.12 4.26 -9.36
C ALA A 96 -17.88 5.26 -8.21
N VAL A 97 -16.67 5.81 -8.08
CA VAL A 97 -16.35 6.79 -7.03
C VAL A 97 -16.46 8.24 -7.51
N ALA A 98 -16.77 8.48 -8.76
CA ALA A 98 -16.91 9.84 -9.29
C ALA A 98 -17.92 10.67 -8.43
N PRO A 99 -17.63 11.94 -8.12
CA PRO A 99 -16.54 12.78 -8.65
C PRO A 99 -15.21 12.72 -7.88
N LEU A 100 -15.03 11.78 -6.96
CA LEU A 100 -13.76 11.65 -6.22
C LEU A 100 -12.63 11.27 -7.19
N PRO A 101 -11.46 11.91 -7.08
CA PRO A 101 -10.31 11.55 -7.91
C PRO A 101 -9.76 10.19 -7.48
N LEU A 102 -9.53 9.30 -8.45
CA LEU A 102 -8.89 8.01 -8.24
C LEU A 102 -7.88 7.75 -9.36
N LYS A 103 -6.60 7.65 -9.01
CA LYS A 103 -5.53 7.38 -9.98
C LYS A 103 -5.53 5.90 -10.37
N ALA A 104 -4.92 5.58 -11.51
CA ALA A 104 -4.91 4.23 -12.07
C ALA A 104 -4.33 3.18 -11.10
N LEU A 105 -3.19 3.48 -10.46
CA LEU A 105 -2.56 2.56 -9.52
C LEU A 105 -3.37 2.42 -8.24
N ASP A 106 -3.94 3.52 -7.73
CA ASP A 106 -4.83 3.50 -6.56
C ASP A 106 -6.08 2.66 -6.84
N ALA A 107 -6.64 2.76 -8.05
CA ALA A 107 -7.78 1.94 -8.48
C ALA A 107 -7.42 0.45 -8.54
N LEU A 108 -6.21 0.10 -8.99
CA LEU A 108 -5.73 -1.29 -8.96
C LEU A 108 -5.61 -1.82 -7.53
N HIS A 109 -5.02 -1.05 -6.61
CA HIS A 109 -4.98 -1.44 -5.19
C HIS A 109 -6.38 -1.69 -4.64
N LEU A 110 -7.34 -0.81 -4.90
CA LEU A 110 -8.72 -0.98 -4.43
C LEU A 110 -9.42 -2.19 -5.07
N ALA A 111 -9.14 -2.50 -6.34
CA ALA A 111 -9.67 -3.71 -6.98
C ALA A 111 -9.14 -4.99 -6.30
N ILE A 112 -7.83 -5.04 -6.03
CA ILE A 112 -7.19 -6.17 -5.32
C ILE A 112 -7.77 -6.31 -3.91
N VAL A 113 -7.89 -5.21 -3.16
CA VAL A 113 -8.50 -5.22 -1.81
C VAL A 113 -9.92 -5.76 -1.85
N ARG A 114 -10.75 -5.34 -2.81
CA ARG A 114 -12.12 -5.85 -2.94
C ARG A 114 -12.16 -7.34 -3.22
N ARG A 115 -11.29 -7.83 -4.09
CA ARG A 115 -11.15 -9.26 -4.37
C ARG A 115 -10.71 -10.02 -3.11
N ALA A 116 -9.68 -9.54 -2.43
CA ALA A 116 -9.17 -10.16 -1.21
C ALA A 116 -10.21 -10.12 -0.07
N ARG A 117 -10.95 -9.02 0.09
CA ARG A 117 -11.99 -8.87 1.11
C ARG A 117 -13.11 -9.88 0.94
N ALA A 118 -13.54 -10.13 -0.28
CA ALA A 118 -14.58 -11.11 -0.58
C ALA A 118 -14.22 -12.53 -0.11
N LEU A 119 -12.92 -12.84 -0.04
CA LEU A 119 -12.39 -14.14 0.34
C LEU A 119 -11.98 -14.22 1.82
N LEU A 120 -11.45 -13.13 2.40
CA LEU A 120 -10.65 -13.19 3.63
C LEU A 120 -10.99 -12.11 4.70
N GLY A 121 -11.95 -11.21 4.45
CA GLY A 121 -12.32 -10.16 5.42
C GLY A 121 -11.17 -9.15 5.67
N THR A 122 -10.83 -8.34 4.66
CA THR A 122 -9.63 -7.48 4.66
C THR A 122 -9.92 -6.07 5.14
N SER A 123 -9.05 -5.52 6.00
CA SER A 123 -8.93 -4.09 6.28
C SER A 123 -7.86 -3.47 5.37
N PHE A 124 -8.17 -2.32 4.79
CA PHE A 124 -7.27 -1.56 3.93
C PHE A 124 -6.54 -0.49 4.74
N VAL A 125 -5.21 -0.47 4.68
CA VAL A 125 -4.38 0.52 5.38
C VAL A 125 -3.68 1.39 4.35
N THR A 126 -3.96 2.68 4.36
CA THR A 126 -3.37 3.66 3.45
C THR A 126 -2.98 4.94 4.17
N SER A 127 -1.92 5.59 3.67
CA SER A 127 -1.51 6.95 4.07
C SER A 127 -1.92 8.01 3.05
N ASP A 128 -2.62 7.63 1.98
CA ASP A 128 -3.15 8.53 0.97
C ASP A 128 -4.62 8.87 1.28
N ALA A 129 -4.88 10.14 1.61
CA ALA A 129 -6.22 10.60 1.96
C ALA A 129 -7.24 10.50 0.80
N GLN A 130 -6.80 10.67 -0.44
CA GLN A 130 -7.70 10.55 -1.61
C GLN A 130 -8.08 9.09 -1.83
N GLN A 131 -7.11 8.19 -1.71
CA GLN A 131 -7.36 6.76 -1.81
C GLN A 131 -8.24 6.25 -0.65
N ALA A 132 -8.03 6.77 0.58
CA ALA A 132 -8.88 6.46 1.73
C ALA A 132 -10.34 6.91 1.51
N ALA A 133 -10.54 8.11 0.96
CA ALA A 133 -11.89 8.61 0.63
C ALA A 133 -12.58 7.73 -0.42
N ALA A 134 -11.88 7.33 -1.48
CA ALA A 134 -12.40 6.44 -2.50
C ALA A 134 -12.73 5.05 -1.94
N ALA A 135 -11.84 4.48 -1.11
CA ALA A 135 -12.06 3.21 -0.43
C ALA A 135 -13.31 3.25 0.46
N SER A 136 -13.47 4.32 1.23
CA SER A 136 -14.65 4.54 2.08
C SER A 136 -15.93 4.63 1.26
N ALA A 137 -15.93 5.36 0.14
CA ALA A 137 -17.08 5.45 -0.77
C ALA A 137 -17.48 4.10 -1.37
N LEU A 138 -16.52 3.18 -1.49
CA LEU A 138 -16.73 1.80 -1.94
C LEU A 138 -17.13 0.83 -0.81
N GLY A 139 -17.30 1.32 0.42
CA GLY A 139 -17.62 0.51 1.58
C GLY A 139 -16.47 -0.42 2.03
N ILE A 140 -15.23 -0.10 1.66
CA ILE A 140 -14.04 -0.84 2.10
C ILE A 140 -13.68 -0.36 3.51
N SER A 141 -13.52 -1.29 4.46
CA SER A 141 -13.01 -0.98 5.79
C SER A 141 -11.60 -0.43 5.68
N THR A 142 -11.41 0.83 6.05
CA THR A 142 -10.18 1.56 5.81
C THR A 142 -9.63 2.13 7.10
N GLN A 143 -8.34 1.88 7.36
CA GLN A 143 -7.57 2.57 8.38
C GLN A 143 -6.63 3.56 7.70
N THR A 144 -6.83 4.84 7.95
CA THR A 144 -5.98 5.90 7.43
C THR A 144 -4.89 6.23 8.44
N ILE A 145 -3.64 6.18 7.99
CA ILE A 145 -2.50 6.66 8.79
C ILE A 145 -2.40 8.17 8.61
N ALA A 146 -2.81 8.90 9.63
CA ALA A 146 -2.83 10.35 9.60
C ALA A 146 -1.41 10.93 9.54
N LEU A 147 -1.21 11.93 8.69
CA LEU A 147 -0.04 12.79 8.76
C LEU A 147 -0.21 13.66 10.03
N LYS A 148 0.68 13.52 11.00
CA LYS A 148 0.78 14.54 12.06
C LYS A 148 1.30 15.83 11.41
N ILE A 149 0.47 16.85 11.44
CA ILE A 149 0.82 18.22 11.04
C ILE A 149 1.74 18.80 12.11
#